data_b439f6d248ae371da97165bc76e524fa
#
_entry.id   b439f6d248ae371da97165bc76e524fa
#
_cell.length_a   1.000
_cell.length_b   1.000
_cell.length_c   1.000
_cell.angle_alpha   90.00
_cell.angle_beta   90.00
_cell.angle_gamma   90.00
#
_symmetry.space_group_name_H-M   'P 1'
#
loop_
_entity.id
_entity.type
_entity.pdbx_description
1 polymer ?
#
loop_
_entity_poly.entity_id
_entity_poly.type
_entity_poly.pdbx_seq_one_letter_code
_entity_poly.pdbx_strand_id
1 'polypeptide(L)'
;MNPIVASDKLKRTEVWAEDDESVHWAGAFAVYGGHGTTASSTIVYEIQPGKRLGWHTDATEETQYIIAGNGELHMEDGSVHRVGPGSVFVLPTPVKHDLVNVGNETLRAVAFFAAAMFTQNFDNVMLPPKTHILGTPNREE
;
A
#
# COMPACT_ATOMS: atom_id res chain seq x y z
N MET A 1 6.59 22.74 -8.06
CA MET A 1 6.11 21.32 -8.12
C MET A 1 5.65 21.00 -9.54
N ASN A 2 6.09 19.89 -10.08
CA ASN A 2 5.51 19.37 -11.32
C ASN A 2 4.18 18.67 -10.98
N PRO A 3 3.04 19.12 -11.51
CA PRO A 3 1.74 18.53 -11.14
C PRO A 3 1.45 17.15 -11.77
N ILE A 4 2.31 16.68 -12.66
CA ILE A 4 2.08 15.42 -13.40
C ILE A 4 3.18 14.42 -13.10
N VAL A 5 2.77 13.19 -12.79
CA VAL A 5 3.68 12.07 -12.56
C VAL A 5 3.23 10.89 -13.43
N ALA A 6 4.15 10.33 -14.20
CA ALA A 6 3.92 9.10 -14.94
C ALA A 6 4.25 7.92 -14.01
N SER A 7 3.23 7.39 -13.33
CA SER A 7 3.41 6.40 -12.27
C SER A 7 4.01 5.08 -12.77
N ASP A 8 3.78 4.73 -14.04
CA ASP A 8 4.37 3.55 -14.67
C ASP A 8 5.88 3.63 -14.87
N LYS A 9 6.45 4.84 -14.79
CA LYS A 9 7.89 5.09 -14.94
C LYS A 9 8.62 5.25 -13.61
N LEU A 10 7.89 5.27 -12.49
CA LEU A 10 8.49 5.39 -11.18
C LEU A 10 9.18 4.09 -10.79
N LYS A 11 10.38 4.21 -10.22
CA LYS A 11 11.08 3.06 -9.66
C LYS A 11 10.30 2.53 -8.46
N ARG A 12 10.03 1.22 -8.45
CA ARG A 12 9.40 0.55 -7.31
C ARG A 12 10.43 0.19 -6.25
N THR A 13 10.03 0.31 -5.00
CA THR A 13 10.78 -0.22 -3.87
C THR A 13 10.13 -1.54 -3.45
N GLU A 14 10.92 -2.59 -3.42
CA GLU A 14 10.46 -3.89 -2.90
C GLU A 14 10.43 -3.86 -1.38
N VAL A 15 9.35 -4.41 -0.80
CA VAL A 15 9.14 -4.52 0.63
C VAL A 15 8.72 -5.95 0.94
N TRP A 16 9.28 -6.54 2.00
CA TRP A 16 8.94 -7.92 2.39
C TRP A 16 9.07 -8.08 3.90
N ALA A 17 8.44 -9.14 4.45
CA ALA A 17 8.56 -9.47 5.86
C ALA A 17 9.78 -10.35 6.10
N GLU A 18 10.43 -10.15 7.26
CA GLU A 18 11.61 -10.91 7.66
C GLU A 18 11.31 -12.40 7.85
N ASP A 19 10.12 -12.73 8.35
CA ASP A 19 9.75 -14.07 8.80
C ASP A 19 8.57 -14.69 8.05
N ASP A 20 8.09 -14.08 6.97
CA ASP A 20 6.93 -14.57 6.22
C ASP A 20 7.09 -14.26 4.73
N GLU A 21 7.41 -15.28 3.93
CA GLU A 21 7.62 -15.13 2.48
C GLU A 21 6.38 -14.68 1.73
N SER A 22 5.18 -14.90 2.26
CA SER A 22 3.96 -14.45 1.60
C SER A 22 3.78 -12.95 1.64
N VAL A 23 4.41 -12.27 2.59
CA VAL A 23 4.36 -10.80 2.70
C VAL A 23 5.46 -10.20 1.85
N HIS A 24 5.08 -9.76 0.65
CA HIS A 24 6.00 -9.20 -0.32
C HIS A 24 5.23 -8.37 -1.34
N TRP A 25 5.64 -7.12 -1.54
CA TRP A 25 5.03 -6.21 -2.49
C TRP A 25 6.03 -5.16 -2.94
N ALA A 26 5.68 -4.40 -3.96
CA ALA A 26 6.51 -3.31 -4.47
C ALA A 26 5.66 -2.07 -4.62
N GLY A 27 6.20 -0.91 -4.27
CA GLY A 27 5.44 0.33 -4.34
C GLY A 27 6.30 1.56 -4.58
N ALA A 28 5.63 2.65 -4.90
CA ALA A 28 6.26 3.94 -5.08
C ALA A 28 5.32 5.04 -4.63
N PHE A 29 5.87 6.08 -4.01
CA PHE A 29 5.14 7.31 -3.73
C PHE A 29 5.05 8.11 -5.02
N ALA A 30 3.84 8.20 -5.59
CA ALA A 30 3.60 9.04 -6.76
C ALA A 30 3.67 10.51 -6.37
N VAL A 31 2.92 10.89 -5.32
CA VAL A 31 3.00 12.23 -4.73
C VAL A 31 2.80 12.14 -3.22
N TYR A 32 3.48 12.98 -2.47
CA TYR A 32 3.37 13.10 -1.01
C TYR A 32 3.96 14.44 -0.57
N GLY A 33 4.03 14.71 0.74
CA GLY A 33 4.52 15.98 1.28
C GLY A 33 5.93 16.35 0.84
N GLY A 34 6.79 15.35 0.63
CA GLY A 34 8.13 15.56 0.08
C GLY A 34 8.13 16.14 -1.34
N HIS A 35 7.05 15.93 -2.10
CA HIS A 35 6.84 16.49 -3.43
C HIS A 35 6.00 17.78 -3.42
N GLY A 36 5.52 18.22 -2.26
CA GLY A 36 4.79 19.48 -2.11
C GLY A 36 3.29 19.35 -1.88
N THR A 37 2.73 18.16 -1.66
CA THR A 37 1.33 18.06 -1.25
C THR A 37 1.16 18.58 0.17
N THR A 38 -0.03 19.05 0.50
CA THR A 38 -0.33 19.62 1.82
C THR A 38 -1.30 18.76 2.63
N ALA A 39 -2.15 17.95 1.97
CA ALA A 39 -3.22 17.24 2.64
C ALA A 39 -3.47 15.84 2.10
N SER A 40 -2.64 15.35 1.19
CA SER A 40 -2.83 14.03 0.58
C SER A 40 -1.52 13.42 0.16
N SER A 41 -1.54 12.09 -0.01
CA SER A 41 -0.46 11.35 -0.65
C SER A 41 -1.06 10.22 -1.46
N THR A 42 -0.34 9.78 -2.50
CA THR A 42 -0.77 8.73 -3.40
C THR A 42 0.37 7.75 -3.61
N ILE A 43 0.07 6.46 -3.37
CA ILE A 43 1.00 5.35 -3.61
C ILE A 43 0.46 4.51 -4.74
N VAL A 44 1.33 4.05 -5.62
CA VAL A 44 1.05 2.97 -6.57
C VAL A 44 1.82 1.74 -6.12
N TYR A 45 1.19 0.57 -6.17
CA TYR A 45 1.85 -0.64 -5.72
C TYR A 45 1.38 -1.87 -6.49
N GLU A 46 2.18 -2.94 -6.42
CA GLU A 46 1.93 -4.22 -7.05
C GLU A 46 2.17 -5.37 -6.07
N ILE A 47 1.33 -6.39 -6.17
CA ILE A 47 1.47 -7.64 -5.41
C ILE A 47 1.48 -8.79 -6.40
N GLN A 48 2.52 -9.62 -6.38
CA GLN A 48 2.62 -10.79 -7.24
C GLN A 48 1.66 -11.90 -6.78
N PRO A 49 1.28 -12.85 -7.68
CA PRO A 49 0.41 -13.96 -7.29
C PRO A 49 0.93 -14.72 -6.07
N GLY A 50 0.04 -15.05 -5.15
CA GLY A 50 0.37 -15.76 -3.91
C GLY A 50 0.97 -14.89 -2.82
N LYS A 51 1.15 -13.61 -3.06
CA LYS A 51 1.72 -12.67 -2.09
C LYS A 51 0.63 -11.75 -1.53
N ARG A 52 0.98 -11.01 -0.49
CA ARG A 52 0.08 -10.09 0.23
C ARG A 52 0.84 -8.91 0.84
N LEU A 53 0.11 -7.88 1.25
CA LEU A 53 0.70 -6.70 1.88
C LEU A 53 1.23 -6.98 3.28
N GLY A 54 0.57 -7.86 4.03
CA GLY A 54 0.78 -8.05 5.46
C GLY A 54 -0.22 -7.26 6.28
N TRP A 55 -0.62 -7.83 7.41
CA TRP A 55 -1.55 -7.18 8.35
C TRP A 55 -0.95 -5.88 8.86
N HIS A 56 -1.71 -4.79 8.71
CA HIS A 56 -1.24 -3.47 9.14
C HIS A 56 -2.39 -2.51 9.42
N THR A 57 -2.05 -1.43 10.12
CA THR A 57 -2.92 -0.26 10.32
C THR A 57 -2.26 0.95 9.68
N ASP A 58 -3.08 1.89 9.24
CA ASP A 58 -2.61 3.18 8.72
C ASP A 58 -2.93 4.29 9.70
N ALA A 59 -2.05 5.29 9.78
CA ALA A 59 -2.23 6.42 10.67
C ALA A 59 -3.29 7.42 10.15
N THR A 60 -3.78 7.23 8.93
CA THR A 60 -4.80 8.07 8.30
C THR A 60 -5.76 7.24 7.48
N GLU A 61 -6.92 7.79 7.18
CA GLU A 61 -7.89 7.16 6.27
C GLU A 61 -7.26 6.94 4.90
N GLU A 62 -7.57 5.79 4.30
CA GLU A 62 -7.09 5.40 3.00
C GLU A 62 -8.26 4.98 2.11
N THR A 63 -8.20 5.36 0.83
CA THR A 63 -9.07 4.79 -0.19
C THR A 63 -8.20 4.19 -1.29
N GLN A 64 -8.68 3.11 -1.92
CA GLN A 64 -7.93 2.44 -2.96
C GLN A 64 -8.78 2.17 -4.20
N TYR A 65 -8.10 2.12 -5.33
CA TYR A 65 -8.65 1.72 -6.62
C TYR A 65 -7.81 0.58 -7.18
N ILE A 66 -8.44 -0.56 -7.50
CA ILE A 66 -7.77 -1.69 -8.14
C ILE A 66 -7.73 -1.47 -9.64
N ILE A 67 -6.53 -1.47 -10.21
CA ILE A 67 -6.32 -1.29 -11.65
C ILE A 67 -6.38 -2.62 -12.38
N ALA A 68 -5.72 -3.64 -11.84
CA ALA A 68 -5.58 -4.96 -12.49
C ALA A 68 -5.42 -6.03 -11.42
N GLY A 69 -5.77 -7.27 -11.78
CA GLY A 69 -5.64 -8.41 -10.88
C GLY A 69 -6.85 -8.59 -9.99
N ASN A 70 -6.84 -9.70 -9.25
CA ASN A 70 -7.92 -10.09 -8.34
C ASN A 70 -7.36 -10.35 -6.95
N GLY A 71 -8.00 -9.81 -5.94
CA GLY A 71 -7.54 -9.95 -4.57
C GLY A 71 -8.66 -10.21 -3.59
N GLU A 72 -8.25 -10.40 -2.34
CA GLU A 72 -9.14 -10.46 -1.19
C GLU A 72 -8.67 -9.45 -0.16
N LEU A 73 -9.58 -8.58 0.24
CA LEU A 73 -9.36 -7.65 1.34
C LEU A 73 -9.81 -8.34 2.63
N HIS A 74 -8.88 -8.58 3.54
CA HIS A 74 -9.12 -9.19 4.83
C HIS A 74 -9.16 -8.10 5.90
N MET A 75 -10.22 -8.09 6.70
CA MET A 75 -10.41 -7.12 7.78
C MET A 75 -10.24 -7.79 9.15
N GLU A 76 -9.90 -7.01 10.17
CA GLU A 76 -9.66 -7.56 11.52
C GLU A 76 -10.89 -8.18 12.16
N ASP A 77 -12.11 -7.84 11.72
CA ASP A 77 -13.36 -8.46 12.18
C ASP A 77 -13.59 -9.86 11.58
N GLY A 78 -12.67 -10.34 10.74
CA GLY A 78 -12.76 -11.64 10.07
C GLY A 78 -13.48 -11.58 8.73
N SER A 79 -14.01 -10.43 8.32
CA SER A 79 -14.65 -10.30 7.01
C SER A 79 -13.60 -10.35 5.89
N VAL A 80 -14.01 -10.95 4.76
CA VAL A 80 -13.18 -11.08 3.56
C VAL A 80 -14.00 -10.60 2.37
N HIS A 81 -13.44 -9.65 1.62
CA HIS A 81 -14.13 -9.04 0.50
C HIS A 81 -13.32 -9.25 -0.78
N ARG A 82 -13.98 -9.76 -1.82
CA ARG A 82 -13.35 -9.87 -3.13
C ARG A 82 -13.23 -8.51 -3.79
N VAL A 83 -12.05 -8.26 -4.39
CA VAL A 83 -11.78 -7.03 -5.15
C VAL A 83 -11.16 -7.39 -6.50
N GLY A 84 -11.42 -6.57 -7.50
CA GLY A 84 -10.89 -6.74 -8.85
C GLY A 84 -10.85 -5.41 -9.58
N PRO A 85 -10.53 -5.40 -10.88
CA PRO A 85 -10.44 -4.17 -11.66
C PRO A 85 -11.70 -3.30 -11.51
N GLY A 86 -11.51 -2.04 -11.14
CA GLY A 86 -12.60 -1.11 -10.90
C GLY A 86 -13.13 -1.08 -9.47
N SER A 87 -12.71 -1.99 -8.60
CA SER A 87 -13.11 -1.94 -7.17
C SER A 87 -12.52 -0.70 -6.50
N VAL A 88 -13.37 0.00 -5.77
CA VAL A 88 -12.96 1.10 -4.88
C VAL A 88 -13.34 0.72 -3.46
N PHE A 89 -12.42 0.89 -2.52
CA PHE A 89 -12.73 0.60 -1.12
C PHE A 89 -12.09 1.61 -0.19
N VAL A 90 -12.64 1.71 1.01
CA VAL A 90 -12.17 2.60 2.07
C VAL A 90 -11.64 1.78 3.23
N LEU A 91 -10.54 2.24 3.80
CA LEU A 91 -9.89 1.66 4.97
C LEU A 91 -9.89 2.71 6.08
N PRO A 92 -10.87 2.65 7.01
CA PRO A 92 -10.89 3.59 8.14
C PRO A 92 -9.69 3.36 9.04
N THR A 93 -9.15 4.43 9.59
CA THR A 93 -8.12 4.31 10.62
C THR A 93 -8.79 4.14 12.00
N PRO A 94 -8.29 3.28 12.90
CA PRO A 94 -7.09 2.45 12.81
C PRO A 94 -7.39 0.97 12.49
N VAL A 95 -8.31 0.66 11.61
CA VAL A 95 -8.75 -0.71 11.33
C VAL A 95 -7.63 -1.51 10.66
N LYS A 96 -7.26 -2.64 11.27
CA LYS A 96 -6.24 -3.54 10.73
C LYS A 96 -6.79 -4.30 9.53
N HIS A 97 -5.99 -4.39 8.48
CA HIS A 97 -6.38 -5.06 7.24
C HIS A 97 -5.17 -5.65 6.51
N ASP A 98 -5.46 -6.50 5.54
CA ASP A 98 -4.48 -7.10 4.64
C ASP A 98 -5.11 -7.28 3.26
N LEU A 99 -4.34 -7.10 2.20
CA LEU A 99 -4.76 -7.35 0.83
C LEU A 99 -3.92 -8.48 0.24
N VAL A 100 -4.60 -9.53 -0.20
CA VAL A 100 -3.99 -10.77 -0.69
C VAL A 100 -4.26 -10.89 -2.19
N ASN A 101 -3.22 -11.18 -2.98
CA ASN A 101 -3.40 -11.51 -4.38
C ASN A 101 -3.80 -12.99 -4.49
N VAL A 102 -5.05 -13.24 -4.86
CA VAL A 102 -5.60 -14.61 -5.03
C VAL A 102 -5.76 -14.98 -6.51
N GLY A 103 -5.32 -14.10 -7.40
CA GLY A 103 -5.36 -14.35 -8.84
C GLY A 103 -4.06 -14.95 -9.37
N ASN A 104 -3.97 -15.03 -10.70
CA ASN A 104 -2.82 -15.58 -11.41
C ASN A 104 -2.03 -14.50 -12.18
N GLU A 105 -2.36 -13.23 -11.98
CA GLU A 105 -1.63 -12.10 -12.56
C GLU A 105 -1.29 -11.08 -11.47
N THR A 106 -0.40 -10.15 -11.77
CA THR A 106 -0.01 -9.08 -10.84
C THR A 106 -1.24 -8.26 -10.44
N LEU A 107 -1.46 -8.10 -9.13
CA LEU A 107 -2.46 -7.17 -8.62
C LEU A 107 -1.83 -5.78 -8.57
N ARG A 108 -2.50 -4.80 -9.18
CA ARG A 108 -2.02 -3.42 -9.26
C ARG A 108 -3.08 -2.48 -8.71
N ALA A 109 -2.65 -1.56 -7.86
CA ALA A 109 -3.57 -0.65 -7.18
C ALA A 109 -2.98 0.74 -7.01
N VAL A 110 -3.89 1.69 -6.82
CA VAL A 110 -3.57 3.06 -6.39
C VAL A 110 -4.20 3.27 -5.03
N ALA A 111 -3.40 3.72 -4.07
CA ALA A 111 -3.86 4.04 -2.72
C ALA A 111 -3.74 5.55 -2.48
N PHE A 112 -4.82 6.12 -1.95
CA PHE A 112 -4.92 7.54 -1.64
C PHE A 112 -5.04 7.72 -0.13
N PHE A 113 -4.15 8.52 0.46
CA PHE A 113 -4.11 8.76 1.90
C PHE A 113 -4.48 10.22 2.19
N ALA A 114 -5.22 10.44 3.26
CA ALA A 114 -5.73 11.75 3.67
C ALA A 114 -4.70 12.53 4.51
N ALA A 115 -3.42 12.40 4.18
CA ALA A 115 -2.34 13.16 4.81
C ALA A 115 -1.15 13.23 3.86
N ALA A 116 -0.42 14.33 3.91
CA ALA A 116 0.80 14.49 3.11
C ALA A 116 1.95 13.59 3.59
N MET A 117 1.95 13.27 4.89
CA MET A 117 2.93 12.39 5.55
C MET A 117 2.14 11.46 6.47
N PHE A 118 2.46 10.16 6.45
CA PHE A 118 1.78 9.18 7.30
C PHE A 118 2.69 7.99 7.60
N THR A 119 2.26 7.13 8.53
CA THR A 119 2.93 5.89 8.87
C THR A 119 1.97 4.72 8.76
N GLN A 120 2.52 3.53 8.52
CA GLN A 120 1.83 2.24 8.52
C GLN A 120 2.52 1.35 9.54
N ASN A 121 1.74 0.68 10.39
CA ASN A 121 2.25 -0.20 11.43
C ASN A 121 1.90 -1.64 11.05
N PHE A 122 2.92 -2.45 10.77
CA PHE A 122 2.79 -3.84 10.35
C PHE A 122 2.98 -4.80 11.52
N ASP A 123 2.22 -5.91 11.53
CA ASP A 123 2.41 -6.98 12.50
C ASP A 123 3.80 -7.63 12.33
N ASN A 124 4.24 -7.78 11.08
CA ASN A 124 5.55 -8.35 10.75
C ASN A 124 6.66 -7.30 10.87
N VAL A 125 7.88 -7.77 11.09
CA VAL A 125 9.07 -6.95 10.88
C VAL A 125 9.31 -6.85 9.38
N MET A 126 9.25 -5.64 8.85
CA MET A 126 9.38 -5.36 7.42
C MET A 126 10.78 -4.93 7.04
N LEU A 127 11.15 -5.25 5.82
CA LEU A 127 12.45 -4.92 5.21
C LEU A 127 12.23 -4.25 3.86
N PRO A 128 13.10 -3.37 3.41
CA PRO A 128 13.98 -2.46 4.15
C PRO A 128 13.22 -1.24 4.68
N PRO A 129 13.67 -0.62 5.76
CA PRO A 129 14.64 -1.11 6.74
C PRO A 129 13.97 -2.09 7.70
N LYS A 130 14.72 -2.71 8.59
CA LYS A 130 14.17 -3.66 9.57
C LYS A 130 13.33 -2.90 10.60
N THR A 131 11.99 -2.90 10.41
CA THR A 131 11.06 -2.13 11.24
C THR A 131 9.63 -2.65 11.09
N HIS A 132 8.80 -2.43 12.11
CA HIS A 132 7.35 -2.62 12.02
C HIS A 132 6.66 -1.41 11.37
N ILE A 133 7.33 -0.25 11.32
CA ILE A 133 6.71 1.00 10.89
C ILE A 133 7.34 1.45 9.58
N LEU A 134 6.52 1.44 8.53
CA LEU A 134 6.85 2.06 7.26
C LEU A 134 6.10 3.39 7.13
N GLY A 135 6.54 4.26 6.26
CA GLY A 135 5.88 5.53 6.07
C GLY A 135 6.43 6.33 4.92
N THR A 136 5.93 7.53 4.81
CA THR A 136 6.44 8.50 3.83
C THR A 136 7.90 8.79 4.11
N PRO A 137 8.74 8.86 3.05
CA PRO A 137 10.15 9.15 3.23
C PRO A 137 10.36 10.52 3.87
N ASN A 138 11.41 10.63 4.65
CA ASN A 138 11.86 11.91 5.15
C ASN A 138 12.36 12.73 3.96
N ARG A 139 12.12 14.05 3.97
CA ARG A 139 12.52 14.93 2.88
C ARG A 139 14.03 14.99 2.69
N GLU A 140 14.78 14.63 3.69
CA GLU A 140 16.24 14.62 3.67
C GLU A 140 16.82 13.33 3.10
N GLU A 141 15.98 12.37 2.79
CA GLU A 141 16.39 11.07 2.26
C GLU A 141 16.49 11.04 0.72
#